data_fade4798357aea9687c94ada2595a882
#
_entry.id   fade4798357aea9687c94ada2595a882
#
_cell.length_a   1.000
_cell.length_b   1.000
_cell.length_c   1.000
_cell.angle_alpha   90.00
_cell.angle_beta   90.00
_cell.angle_gamma   90.00
#
_symmetry.space_group_name_H-M   'P 1'
#
loop_
_entity.id
_entity.type
_entity.pdbx_description
1 polymer ?
#
loop_
_entity_poly.entity_id
_entity_poly.type
_entity_poly.pdbx_seq_one_letter_code
_entity_poly.pdbx_strand_id
1 'polypeptide(L)'
;MERYRISYQKRLFVYLLFGSLCSLLISSVIVLCAADHNAVRLPQNADAGTFNALFCIVLIADAVALCMAAYLADRLSQQLWRPLHVLATAMRCARSSDDFSVQVDAGRSDEIGELALTFNSLIKHIRTLLAENRERERTLRVAQVKSLTEMIRPHFMYNTLNLIKWSAKLGDSEGAADIAVQLGTLLRASVSMKDFVTVAEELTFLRTYLKIQQRRFEGRLKVKVRVDASVYACYVPKLILQPLVENAIQHGIEMTESGGCITITGAKEGGHLVFRVKDNGHGMSEECRQEVLARRNDNHFGLYNVYMRAMLNGDEGCGITLDSAEGKGTEAILTLKLREEAPHYD
;
A
#
# COMPACT_ATOMS: atom_id res chain seq x y z
N MET A 1 -9.33 22.36 26.86
CA MET A 1 -10.43 22.75 25.94
C MET A 1 -11.53 23.57 26.66
N GLU A 2 -11.89 23.26 27.88
CA GLU A 2 -12.85 24.09 28.69
C GLU A 2 -12.40 25.54 28.87
N ARG A 3 -11.11 25.83 28.99
CA ARG A 3 -10.58 27.19 29.13
C ARG A 3 -10.95 28.16 28.00
N TYR A 4 -11.02 27.67 26.75
CA TYR A 4 -11.37 28.53 25.58
C TYR A 4 -12.88 28.78 25.47
N ARG A 5 -13.71 27.79 25.83
CA ARG A 5 -15.18 27.92 25.84
C ARG A 5 -15.64 28.91 26.87
N ILE A 6 -15.08 28.84 28.08
CA ILE A 6 -15.36 29.81 29.17
C ILE A 6 -14.87 31.22 28.79
N SER A 7 -13.76 31.31 28.01
CA SER A 7 -13.22 32.63 27.62
C SER A 7 -14.12 33.38 26.64
N TYR A 8 -14.74 32.73 25.66
CA TYR A 8 -15.56 33.39 24.63
C TYR A 8 -16.94 33.77 25.16
N GLN A 9 -17.61 32.87 25.87
CA GLN A 9 -18.86 33.17 26.55
C GLN A 9 -18.67 34.29 27.58
N LYS A 10 -17.57 34.27 28.35
CA LYS A 10 -17.22 35.36 29.25
C LYS A 10 -16.97 36.66 28.51
N ARG A 11 -16.26 36.65 27.37
CA ARG A 11 -16.03 37.88 26.59
C ARG A 11 -17.32 38.42 25.99
N LEU A 12 -18.16 37.57 25.39
CA LEU A 12 -19.46 37.98 24.86
C LEU A 12 -20.34 38.56 25.97
N PHE A 13 -20.39 37.89 27.13
CA PHE A 13 -21.11 38.38 28.32
C PHE A 13 -20.52 39.70 28.83
N VAL A 14 -19.21 39.84 28.88
CA VAL A 14 -18.53 41.08 29.26
C VAL A 14 -18.82 42.21 28.28
N TYR A 15 -18.81 41.96 26.95
CA TYR A 15 -19.16 42.98 25.96
C TYR A 15 -20.62 43.42 26.04
N LEU A 16 -21.54 42.47 26.25
CA LEU A 16 -22.95 42.76 26.44
C LEU A 16 -23.19 43.56 27.75
N LEU A 17 -22.51 43.18 28.85
CA LEU A 17 -22.58 43.86 30.13
C LEU A 17 -21.96 45.25 30.04
N PHE A 18 -20.84 45.40 29.32
CA PHE A 18 -20.20 46.70 29.11
C PHE A 18 -21.05 47.61 28.21
N GLY A 19 -21.64 47.05 27.14
CA GLY A 19 -22.56 47.80 26.26
C GLY A 19 -23.81 48.31 27.01
N SER A 20 -24.40 47.47 27.89
CA SER A 20 -25.54 47.83 28.68
C SER A 20 -25.18 48.85 29.79
N LEU A 21 -23.99 48.70 30.39
CA LEU A 21 -23.49 49.66 31.36
C LEU A 21 -23.23 51.04 30.72
N CYS A 22 -22.67 51.06 29.50
CA CYS A 22 -22.50 52.30 28.73
C CYS A 22 -23.85 52.93 28.37
N SER A 23 -24.85 52.14 27.96
CA SER A 23 -26.21 52.62 27.69
C SER A 23 -26.87 53.23 28.93
N LEU A 24 -26.75 52.54 30.09
CA LEU A 24 -27.23 53.04 31.38
C LEU A 24 -26.53 54.34 31.78
N LEU A 25 -25.21 54.44 31.59
CA LEU A 25 -24.47 55.67 31.89
C LEU A 25 -24.88 56.81 30.94
N ILE A 26 -25.06 56.54 29.67
CA ILE A 26 -25.48 57.53 28.67
C ILE A 26 -26.92 58.01 28.99
N SER A 27 -27.84 57.10 29.30
CA SER A 27 -29.20 57.42 29.62
C SER A 27 -29.28 58.19 30.94
N SER A 28 -28.50 57.84 31.97
CA SER A 28 -28.40 58.57 33.23
C SER A 28 -27.84 59.97 33.04
N VAL A 29 -26.80 60.14 32.20
CA VAL A 29 -26.21 61.43 31.85
C VAL A 29 -27.23 62.31 31.10
N ILE A 30 -27.96 61.73 30.13
CA ILE A 30 -29.03 62.47 29.41
C ILE A 30 -30.13 62.93 30.35
N VAL A 31 -30.58 62.08 31.28
CA VAL A 31 -31.59 62.42 32.27
C VAL A 31 -31.09 63.49 33.23
N LEU A 32 -29.80 63.37 33.67
CA LEU A 32 -29.19 64.42 34.54
C LEU A 32 -29.04 65.77 33.82
N CYS A 33 -28.56 65.74 32.56
CA CYS A 33 -28.47 66.98 31.74
C CYS A 33 -29.84 67.59 31.45
N ALA A 34 -30.82 66.71 31.16
CA ALA A 34 -32.21 67.18 30.99
C ALA A 34 -32.79 67.80 32.29
N ALA A 35 -32.43 67.22 33.43
CA ALA A 35 -32.80 67.74 34.74
C ALA A 35 -32.16 69.12 35.04
N ASP A 36 -30.84 69.21 34.70
CA ASP A 36 -30.10 70.47 34.95
C ASP A 36 -30.53 71.56 33.95
N HIS A 37 -30.80 71.21 32.72
CA HIS A 37 -31.31 72.17 31.70
C HIS A 37 -32.75 72.64 32.03
N ASN A 38 -33.58 71.77 32.62
CA ASN A 38 -34.92 72.13 33.09
C ASN A 38 -34.89 72.86 34.40
N ALA A 39 -33.87 72.67 35.23
CA ALA A 39 -33.71 73.44 36.48
C ALA A 39 -33.53 74.96 36.26
N VAL A 40 -33.08 75.41 35.08
CA VAL A 40 -32.86 76.80 34.74
C VAL A 40 -34.09 77.45 34.10
N ARG A 41 -35.13 76.72 33.65
CA ARG A 41 -36.30 77.28 32.96
C ARG A 41 -37.68 76.69 33.31
N LEU A 42 -37.84 75.92 34.37
CA LEU A 42 -39.14 75.38 34.69
C LEU A 42 -40.01 76.46 35.37
N PRO A 43 -41.26 76.60 34.91
CA PRO A 43 -42.27 77.31 35.68
C PRO A 43 -42.48 76.53 37.00
N GLN A 44 -42.73 77.27 38.09
CA GLN A 44 -42.82 76.84 39.51
C GLN A 44 -43.75 75.63 39.81
N ASN A 45 -44.27 74.88 38.82
CA ASN A 45 -45.24 73.80 38.99
C ASN A 45 -44.81 72.47 38.25
N ALA A 46 -43.56 72.27 37.95
CA ALA A 46 -43.16 70.96 37.45
C ALA A 46 -43.00 69.97 38.59
N ASP A 47 -44.00 69.10 38.74
CA ASP A 47 -44.06 68.09 39.80
C ASP A 47 -42.85 67.11 39.73
N ALA A 48 -42.23 66.94 40.89
CA ALA A 48 -41.16 65.89 41.08
C ALA A 48 -41.63 64.51 40.60
N GLY A 49 -42.94 64.30 40.45
CA GLY A 49 -43.58 63.12 39.98
C GLY A 49 -43.29 62.83 38.49
N THR A 50 -43.22 63.85 37.60
CA THR A 50 -42.96 63.70 36.18
C THR A 50 -41.51 63.28 35.89
N PHE A 51 -40.55 63.79 36.68
CA PHE A 51 -39.15 63.42 36.59
C PHE A 51 -38.92 61.97 37.02
N ASN A 52 -39.51 61.55 38.12
CA ASN A 52 -39.43 60.17 38.61
C ASN A 52 -40.09 59.20 37.64
N ALA A 53 -41.20 59.58 36.97
CA ALA A 53 -41.85 58.77 35.98
C ALA A 53 -40.96 58.56 34.71
N LEU A 54 -40.33 59.63 34.21
CA LEU A 54 -39.38 59.53 33.05
C LEU A 54 -38.17 58.68 33.41
N PHE A 55 -37.60 58.82 34.61
CA PHE A 55 -36.47 58.00 35.08
C PHE A 55 -36.85 56.51 35.17
N CYS A 56 -38.03 56.21 35.70
CA CYS A 56 -38.53 54.82 35.74
C CYS A 56 -38.76 54.21 34.31
N ILE A 57 -39.29 55.04 33.40
CA ILE A 57 -39.46 54.56 31.98
C ILE A 57 -38.11 54.21 31.33
N VAL A 58 -37.10 55.07 31.55
CA VAL A 58 -35.73 54.80 31.00
C VAL A 58 -35.15 53.55 31.61
N LEU A 59 -35.22 53.34 32.92
CA LEU A 59 -34.76 52.14 33.59
C LEU A 59 -35.47 50.86 33.08
N ILE A 60 -36.75 50.93 32.87
CA ILE A 60 -37.54 49.81 32.35
C ILE A 60 -37.10 49.50 30.87
N ALA A 61 -36.94 50.56 30.08
CA ALA A 61 -36.47 50.37 28.69
C ALA A 61 -35.09 49.75 28.64
N ASP A 62 -34.13 50.15 29.44
CA ASP A 62 -32.79 49.59 29.55
C ASP A 62 -32.84 48.14 30.04
N ALA A 63 -33.69 47.83 31.04
CA ALA A 63 -33.88 46.45 31.49
C ALA A 63 -34.43 45.51 30.38
N VAL A 64 -35.42 46.00 29.60
CA VAL A 64 -35.98 45.28 28.48
C VAL A 64 -34.93 45.08 27.37
N ALA A 65 -34.15 46.08 27.05
CA ALA A 65 -33.06 45.99 26.08
C ALA A 65 -32.00 44.98 26.51
N LEU A 66 -31.63 44.94 27.79
CA LEU A 66 -30.70 43.96 28.35
C LEU A 66 -31.23 42.52 28.24
N CYS A 67 -32.48 42.30 28.61
CA CYS A 67 -33.13 40.99 28.48
C CYS A 67 -33.22 40.53 27.02
N MET A 68 -33.54 41.47 26.12
CA MET A 68 -33.56 41.19 24.67
C MET A 68 -32.18 40.81 24.14
N ALA A 69 -31.13 41.54 24.50
CA ALA A 69 -29.76 41.27 24.13
C ALA A 69 -29.28 39.91 24.64
N ALA A 70 -29.59 39.58 25.92
CA ALA A 70 -29.26 38.28 26.49
C ALA A 70 -29.99 37.13 25.77
N TYR A 71 -31.27 37.31 25.45
CA TYR A 71 -32.05 36.33 24.69
C TYR A 71 -31.47 36.11 23.27
N LEU A 72 -31.16 37.19 22.54
CA LEU A 72 -30.55 37.09 21.21
C LEU A 72 -29.17 36.43 21.25
N ALA A 73 -28.35 36.74 22.24
CA ALA A 73 -27.05 36.12 22.43
C ALA A 73 -27.16 34.61 22.67
N ASP A 74 -28.10 34.17 23.49
CA ASP A 74 -28.34 32.74 23.73
C ASP A 74 -28.85 32.05 22.46
N ARG A 75 -29.77 32.67 21.74
CA ARG A 75 -30.27 32.16 20.46
C ARG A 75 -29.17 32.01 19.41
N LEU A 76 -28.33 33.04 19.22
CA LEU A 76 -27.18 32.98 18.30
C LEU A 76 -26.17 31.92 18.75
N SER A 77 -25.92 31.80 20.04
CA SER A 77 -25.02 30.75 20.57
C SER A 77 -25.51 29.35 20.27
N GLN A 78 -26.80 29.10 20.41
CA GLN A 78 -27.40 27.78 20.14
C GLN A 78 -27.49 27.47 18.63
N GLN A 79 -27.82 28.48 17.84
CA GLN A 79 -28.05 28.28 16.40
C GLN A 79 -26.75 28.21 15.54
N LEU A 80 -25.73 28.99 15.90
CA LEU A 80 -24.50 29.07 15.10
C LEU A 80 -23.29 28.45 15.82
N TRP A 81 -23.06 28.86 17.09
CA TRP A 81 -21.81 28.50 17.76
C TRP A 81 -21.70 27.01 18.13
N ARG A 82 -22.76 26.44 18.70
CA ARG A 82 -22.75 25.01 19.10
C ARG A 82 -22.53 24.07 17.91
N PRO A 83 -23.27 24.18 16.80
CA PRO A 83 -23.06 23.29 15.66
C PRO A 83 -21.67 23.44 15.04
N LEU A 84 -21.17 24.65 14.85
CA LEU A 84 -19.82 24.90 14.33
C LEU A 84 -18.72 24.30 15.24
N HIS A 85 -18.93 24.41 16.57
CA HIS A 85 -17.97 23.81 17.51
C HIS A 85 -17.98 22.30 17.49
N VAL A 86 -19.14 21.66 17.30
CA VAL A 86 -19.26 20.19 17.11
C VAL A 86 -18.52 19.77 15.86
N LEU A 87 -18.77 20.45 14.73
CA LEU A 87 -18.10 20.18 13.47
C LEU A 87 -16.57 20.35 13.58
N ALA A 88 -16.11 21.46 14.14
CA ALA A 88 -14.68 21.71 14.35
C ALA A 88 -14.03 20.69 15.29
N THR A 89 -14.77 20.12 16.22
CA THR A 89 -14.28 19.07 17.12
C THR A 89 -14.21 17.74 16.37
N ALA A 90 -15.23 17.40 15.58
CA ALA A 90 -15.24 16.23 14.72
C ALA A 90 -14.07 16.23 13.72
N MET A 91 -13.82 17.38 13.07
CA MET A 91 -12.67 17.56 12.17
C MET A 91 -11.33 17.36 12.88
N ARG A 92 -11.19 17.86 14.12
CA ARG A 92 -9.98 17.67 14.92
C ARG A 92 -9.78 16.22 15.34
N CYS A 93 -10.85 15.53 15.74
CA CYS A 93 -10.80 14.10 16.06
C CYS A 93 -10.37 13.26 14.84
N ALA A 94 -10.97 13.50 13.68
CA ALA A 94 -10.60 12.82 12.44
C ALA A 94 -9.12 13.01 12.07
N ARG A 95 -8.55 14.20 12.37
CA ARG A 95 -7.14 14.50 12.10
C ARG A 95 -6.16 13.86 13.10
N SER A 96 -6.54 13.77 14.39
CA SER A 96 -5.59 13.44 15.47
C SER A 96 -5.57 11.97 15.85
N SER A 97 -6.64 11.22 15.60
CA SER A 97 -6.80 9.83 16.07
C SER A 97 -6.93 8.80 14.96
N ASP A 98 -6.82 9.19 13.68
CA ASP A 98 -7.17 8.34 12.54
C ASP A 98 -8.55 7.65 12.68
N ASP A 99 -9.37 8.19 13.58
CA ASP A 99 -10.73 7.70 13.81
C ASP A 99 -11.70 8.40 12.86
N PHE A 100 -11.87 7.81 11.71
CA PHE A 100 -12.85 8.26 10.72
C PHE A 100 -14.27 7.74 11.04
N SER A 101 -14.57 7.25 12.26
CA SER A 101 -15.91 6.79 12.64
C SER A 101 -16.85 7.94 12.99
N VAL A 102 -16.32 9.13 13.16
CA VAL A 102 -17.08 10.32 13.58
C VAL A 102 -18.06 10.75 12.50
N GLN A 103 -19.33 10.93 12.88
CA GLN A 103 -20.38 11.54 12.06
C GLN A 103 -20.95 12.75 12.80
N VAL A 104 -21.28 13.78 12.03
CA VAL A 104 -21.92 15.00 12.54
C VAL A 104 -23.38 14.98 12.12
N ASP A 105 -24.27 15.39 13.03
CA ASP A 105 -25.69 15.50 12.71
C ASP A 105 -25.92 16.55 11.61
N ALA A 106 -26.51 16.12 10.53
CA ALA A 106 -26.81 16.93 9.34
C ALA A 106 -28.32 17.20 9.18
N GLY A 107 -29.13 17.03 10.23
CA GLY A 107 -30.60 17.22 10.20
C GLY A 107 -31.06 18.67 10.00
N ARG A 108 -30.15 19.62 9.70
CA ARG A 108 -30.44 21.04 9.44
C ARG A 108 -30.52 21.31 7.95
N SER A 109 -31.42 22.24 7.57
CA SER A 109 -31.61 22.67 6.16
C SER A 109 -30.94 24.03 5.87
N ASP A 110 -29.92 24.43 6.64
CA ASP A 110 -29.14 25.64 6.47
C ASP A 110 -27.70 25.32 5.97
N GLU A 111 -26.87 26.35 5.75
CA GLU A 111 -25.49 26.24 5.28
C GLU A 111 -24.61 25.40 6.23
N ILE A 112 -24.94 25.37 7.53
CA ILE A 112 -24.24 24.55 8.52
C ILE A 112 -24.59 23.06 8.32
N GLY A 113 -25.85 22.75 7.98
CA GLY A 113 -26.28 21.41 7.63
C GLY A 113 -25.60 20.90 6.35
N GLU A 114 -25.51 21.75 5.31
CA GLU A 114 -24.79 21.43 4.07
C GLU A 114 -23.31 21.14 4.33
N LEU A 115 -22.67 21.94 5.20
CA LEU A 115 -21.27 21.72 5.60
C LEU A 115 -21.10 20.39 6.35
N ALA A 116 -22.04 20.02 7.22
CA ALA A 116 -22.06 18.76 7.94
C ALA A 116 -22.23 17.56 6.98
N LEU A 117 -23.12 17.67 5.98
CA LEU A 117 -23.29 16.66 4.92
C LEU A 117 -22.02 16.47 4.09
N THR A 118 -21.40 17.57 3.68
CA THR A 118 -20.15 17.55 2.92
C THR A 118 -19.02 16.90 3.72
N PHE A 119 -18.90 17.24 5.01
CA PHE A 119 -17.93 16.61 5.91
C PHE A 119 -18.17 15.09 6.04
N ASN A 120 -19.41 14.68 6.29
CA ASN A 120 -19.76 13.25 6.39
C ASN A 120 -19.46 12.48 5.09
N SER A 121 -19.73 13.10 3.93
CA SER A 121 -19.40 12.54 2.62
C SER A 121 -17.90 12.37 2.43
N LEU A 122 -17.11 13.38 2.80
CA LEU A 122 -15.64 13.32 2.75
C LEU A 122 -15.08 12.21 3.65
N ILE A 123 -15.56 12.08 4.88
CA ILE A 123 -15.17 11.01 5.80
C ILE A 123 -15.51 9.64 5.23
N LYS A 124 -16.71 9.49 4.64
CA LYS A 124 -17.10 8.25 3.97
C LYS A 124 -16.14 7.90 2.83
N HIS A 125 -15.78 8.89 2.01
CA HIS A 125 -14.85 8.68 0.89
C HIS A 125 -13.46 8.26 1.36
N ILE A 126 -12.93 8.93 2.40
CA ILE A 126 -11.64 8.56 3.01
C ILE A 126 -11.66 7.11 3.53
N ARG A 127 -12.76 6.68 4.19
CA ARG A 127 -12.91 5.28 4.65
C ARG A 127 -12.86 4.30 3.49
N THR A 128 -13.54 4.60 2.39
CA THR A 128 -13.53 3.75 1.19
C THR A 128 -12.12 3.62 0.63
N LEU A 129 -11.40 4.74 0.47
CA LEU A 129 -10.02 4.72 -0.01
C LEU A 129 -9.07 3.94 0.90
N LEU A 130 -9.22 4.08 2.22
CA LEU A 130 -8.41 3.32 3.20
C LEU A 130 -8.72 1.82 3.13
N ALA A 131 -9.99 1.44 2.96
CA ALA A 131 -10.39 0.04 2.82
C ALA A 131 -9.83 -0.56 1.51
N GLU A 132 -9.92 0.15 0.39
CA GLU A 132 -9.35 -0.26 -0.89
C GLU A 132 -7.83 -0.40 -0.82
N ASN A 133 -7.14 0.54 -0.17
CA ASN A 133 -5.69 0.48 -0.01
C ASN A 133 -5.25 -0.73 0.84
N ARG A 134 -5.94 -1.00 1.95
CA ARG A 134 -5.70 -2.19 2.78
C ARG A 134 -5.92 -3.50 2.01
N GLU A 135 -6.93 -3.55 1.16
CA GLU A 135 -7.19 -4.74 0.34
C GLU A 135 -6.12 -4.93 -0.73
N ARG A 136 -5.67 -3.84 -1.38
CA ARG A 136 -4.53 -3.87 -2.30
C ARG A 136 -3.25 -4.36 -1.61
N GLU A 137 -2.94 -3.83 -0.43
CA GLU A 137 -1.78 -4.29 0.36
C GLU A 137 -1.87 -5.77 0.73
N ARG A 138 -3.06 -6.26 1.12
CA ARG A 138 -3.29 -7.69 1.40
C ARG A 138 -3.06 -8.54 0.16
N THR A 139 -3.62 -8.13 -0.97
CA THR A 139 -3.47 -8.83 -2.25
C THR A 139 -2.00 -8.89 -2.66
N LEU A 140 -1.27 -7.78 -2.54
CA LEU A 140 0.17 -7.73 -2.81
C LEU A 140 0.96 -8.64 -1.86
N ARG A 141 0.67 -8.65 -0.55
CA ARG A 141 1.31 -9.56 0.41
C ARG A 141 1.04 -11.02 0.09
N VAL A 142 -0.20 -11.37 -0.25
CA VAL A 142 -0.56 -12.75 -0.64
C VAL A 142 0.18 -13.14 -1.91
N ALA A 143 0.24 -12.25 -2.91
CA ALA A 143 0.98 -12.50 -4.15
C ALA A 143 2.49 -12.66 -3.89
N GLN A 144 3.08 -11.84 -3.02
CA GLN A 144 4.48 -11.96 -2.62
C GLN A 144 4.76 -13.29 -1.90
N VAL A 145 3.92 -13.67 -0.91
CA VAL A 145 4.07 -14.95 -0.20
C VAL A 145 3.89 -16.12 -1.16
N LYS A 146 2.91 -16.05 -2.08
CA LYS A 146 2.71 -17.07 -3.11
C LYS A 146 3.91 -17.17 -4.04
N SER A 147 4.46 -16.05 -4.51
CA SER A 147 5.69 -16.00 -5.31
C SER A 147 6.89 -16.60 -4.59
N LEU A 148 7.05 -16.32 -3.28
CA LEU A 148 8.12 -16.89 -2.46
C LEU A 148 7.97 -18.40 -2.25
N THR A 149 6.74 -18.91 -2.06
CA THR A 149 6.48 -20.35 -1.91
C THR A 149 6.58 -21.11 -3.23
N GLU A 150 6.28 -20.47 -4.36
CA GLU A 150 6.43 -21.06 -5.70
C GLU A 150 7.89 -21.11 -6.18
N MET A 151 8.80 -20.31 -5.58
CA MET A 151 10.24 -20.37 -5.92
C MET A 151 10.90 -21.70 -5.54
N ILE A 152 10.32 -22.46 -4.61
CA ILE A 152 10.78 -23.80 -4.27
C ILE A 152 9.60 -24.75 -4.48
N ARG A 153 9.59 -25.47 -5.59
CA ARG A 153 8.52 -26.45 -5.85
C ARG A 153 8.47 -27.47 -4.71
N PRO A 154 7.32 -27.67 -4.06
CA PRO A 154 7.19 -28.65 -2.95
C PRO A 154 7.64 -30.05 -3.34
N HIS A 155 7.43 -30.43 -4.59
CA HIS A 155 7.85 -31.70 -5.15
C HIS A 155 9.39 -31.88 -5.18
N PHE A 156 10.14 -30.81 -5.54
CA PHE A 156 11.61 -30.85 -5.47
C PHE A 156 12.11 -31.08 -4.04
N MET A 157 11.52 -30.35 -3.08
CA MET A 157 11.84 -30.48 -1.66
C MET A 157 11.60 -31.91 -1.17
N TYR A 158 10.42 -32.46 -1.48
CA TYR A 158 10.04 -33.81 -1.07
C TYR A 158 10.99 -34.85 -1.67
N ASN A 159 11.30 -34.75 -2.96
CA ASN A 159 12.22 -35.63 -3.65
C ASN A 159 13.64 -35.54 -3.09
N THR A 160 14.12 -34.34 -2.77
CA THR A 160 15.45 -34.17 -2.19
C THR A 160 15.55 -34.73 -0.77
N LEU A 161 14.52 -34.54 0.07
CA LEU A 161 14.44 -35.13 1.42
C LEU A 161 14.40 -36.68 1.34
N ASN A 162 13.66 -37.24 0.38
CA ASN A 162 13.67 -38.67 0.14
C ASN A 162 15.05 -39.18 -0.30
N LEU A 163 15.74 -38.43 -1.18
CA LEU A 163 17.10 -38.76 -1.60
C LEU A 163 18.06 -38.80 -0.40
N ILE A 164 18.03 -37.80 0.48
CA ILE A 164 18.81 -37.77 1.73
C ILE A 164 18.49 -39.02 2.58
N LYS A 165 17.21 -39.33 2.78
CA LYS A 165 16.74 -40.50 3.54
C LYS A 165 17.29 -41.80 2.98
N TRP A 166 17.24 -41.97 1.65
CA TRP A 166 17.70 -43.19 1.00
C TRP A 166 19.23 -43.31 1.03
N SER A 167 19.98 -42.20 0.76
CA SER A 167 21.44 -42.18 0.91
C SER A 167 21.86 -42.61 2.32
N ALA A 168 21.20 -42.05 3.36
CA ALA A 168 21.49 -42.42 4.74
C ALA A 168 21.18 -43.91 5.04
N LYS A 169 20.06 -44.46 4.51
CA LYS A 169 19.71 -45.85 4.69
C LYS A 169 20.66 -46.82 3.99
N LEU A 170 21.25 -46.42 2.88
CA LEU A 170 22.24 -47.20 2.12
C LEU A 170 23.67 -47.09 2.69
N GLY A 171 23.84 -46.36 3.79
CA GLY A 171 25.13 -46.16 4.45
C GLY A 171 26.01 -45.05 3.85
N ASP A 172 25.53 -44.32 2.84
CA ASP A 172 26.19 -43.14 2.24
C ASP A 172 25.92 -41.90 3.10
N SER A 173 26.50 -41.88 4.29
CA SER A 173 26.31 -40.74 5.22
C SER A 173 26.93 -39.45 4.68
N GLU A 174 28.06 -39.52 3.99
CA GLU A 174 28.72 -38.35 3.38
C GLU A 174 27.87 -37.78 2.26
N GLY A 175 27.32 -38.62 1.38
CA GLY A 175 26.39 -38.19 0.35
C GLY A 175 25.12 -37.58 0.87
N ALA A 176 24.55 -38.14 1.94
CA ALA A 176 23.37 -37.57 2.60
C ALA A 176 23.67 -36.19 3.21
N ALA A 177 24.83 -36.01 3.86
CA ALA A 177 25.25 -34.73 4.41
C ALA A 177 25.48 -33.66 3.32
N ASP A 178 26.13 -34.06 2.21
CA ASP A 178 26.35 -33.20 1.05
C ASP A 178 25.04 -32.68 0.46
N ILE A 179 24.05 -33.56 0.26
CA ILE A 179 22.75 -33.17 -0.30
C ILE A 179 22.03 -32.24 0.68
N ALA A 180 22.11 -32.49 2.00
CA ALA A 180 21.50 -31.60 3.01
C ALA A 180 22.12 -30.20 2.99
N VAL A 181 23.44 -30.08 2.86
CA VAL A 181 24.14 -28.78 2.76
C VAL A 181 23.74 -28.06 1.46
N GLN A 182 23.70 -28.78 0.34
CA GLN A 182 23.27 -28.20 -0.94
C GLN A 182 21.83 -27.69 -0.89
N LEU A 183 20.92 -28.46 -0.30
CA LEU A 183 19.52 -28.05 -0.10
C LEU A 183 19.44 -26.82 0.79
N GLY A 184 20.16 -26.79 1.91
CA GLY A 184 20.23 -25.60 2.78
C GLY A 184 20.75 -24.36 2.07
N THR A 185 21.68 -24.50 1.11
CA THR A 185 22.20 -23.40 0.30
C THR A 185 21.14 -22.87 -0.66
N LEU A 186 20.39 -23.73 -1.33
CA LEU A 186 19.28 -23.33 -2.21
C LEU A 186 18.15 -22.65 -1.45
N LEU A 187 17.81 -23.16 -0.25
CA LEU A 187 16.80 -22.55 0.61
C LEU A 187 17.20 -21.13 1.05
N ARG A 188 18.45 -20.97 1.48
CA ARG A 188 18.95 -19.62 1.85
C ARG A 188 18.94 -18.66 0.67
N ALA A 189 19.32 -19.13 -0.51
CA ALA A 189 19.28 -18.32 -1.74
C ALA A 189 17.84 -17.86 -2.05
N SER A 190 16.84 -18.72 -1.91
CA SER A 190 15.44 -18.38 -2.19
C SER A 190 14.86 -17.34 -1.22
N VAL A 191 15.27 -17.36 0.05
CA VAL A 191 14.80 -16.45 1.11
C VAL A 191 15.56 -15.11 1.13
N SER A 192 16.68 -14.99 0.41
CA SER A 192 17.45 -13.74 0.33
C SER A 192 16.60 -12.57 -0.19
N MET A 193 16.72 -11.39 0.41
CA MET A 193 16.00 -10.17 0.02
C MET A 193 16.49 -9.51 -1.28
N LYS A 194 17.54 -10.04 -1.92
CA LYS A 194 18.03 -9.51 -3.19
C LYS A 194 17.13 -9.93 -4.33
N ASP A 195 16.60 -9.00 -5.10
CA ASP A 195 15.80 -9.27 -6.30
C ASP A 195 16.66 -9.56 -7.52
N PHE A 196 17.88 -9.01 -7.55
CA PHE A 196 18.89 -9.20 -8.60
C PHE A 196 20.17 -9.77 -8.03
N VAL A 197 20.79 -10.64 -8.82
CA VAL A 197 22.08 -11.27 -8.54
C VAL A 197 22.96 -11.22 -9.79
N THR A 198 24.27 -11.39 -9.62
CA THR A 198 25.14 -11.55 -10.78
C THR A 198 24.89 -12.89 -11.50
N VAL A 199 25.21 -12.95 -12.80
CA VAL A 199 25.15 -14.21 -13.55
C VAL A 199 26.03 -15.28 -12.89
N ALA A 200 27.17 -14.91 -12.31
CA ALA A 200 28.04 -15.83 -11.57
C ALA A 200 27.32 -16.44 -10.34
N GLU A 201 26.60 -15.63 -9.56
CA GLU A 201 25.78 -16.09 -8.43
C GLU A 201 24.63 -17.00 -8.90
N GLU A 202 23.90 -16.59 -9.93
CA GLU A 202 22.79 -17.37 -10.53
C GLU A 202 23.28 -18.74 -11.00
N LEU A 203 24.42 -18.79 -11.70
CA LEU A 203 25.03 -20.06 -12.16
C LEU A 203 25.51 -20.93 -10.98
N THR A 204 25.90 -20.33 -9.87
CA THR A 204 26.30 -21.07 -8.66
C THR A 204 25.07 -21.77 -8.05
N PHE A 205 23.94 -21.07 -7.95
CA PHE A 205 22.68 -21.66 -7.49
C PHE A 205 22.20 -22.75 -8.44
N LEU A 206 22.25 -22.48 -9.73
CA LEU A 206 21.84 -23.44 -10.75
C LEU A 206 22.69 -24.71 -10.75
N ARG A 207 24.01 -24.60 -10.59
CA ARG A 207 24.93 -25.75 -10.46
C ARG A 207 24.62 -26.56 -9.21
N THR A 208 24.30 -25.93 -8.10
CA THR A 208 23.93 -26.61 -6.85
C THR A 208 22.64 -27.42 -7.05
N TYR A 209 21.62 -26.82 -7.68
CA TYR A 209 20.38 -27.50 -8.05
C TYR A 209 20.65 -28.71 -8.96
N LEU A 210 21.44 -28.51 -10.01
CA LEU A 210 21.77 -29.56 -10.98
C LEU A 210 22.53 -30.73 -10.37
N LYS A 211 23.44 -30.49 -9.40
CA LYS A 211 24.14 -31.58 -8.68
C LYS A 211 23.15 -32.47 -7.92
N ILE A 212 22.15 -31.90 -7.24
CA ILE A 212 21.10 -32.69 -6.57
C ILE A 212 20.32 -33.51 -7.58
N GLN A 213 19.94 -32.92 -8.71
CA GLN A 213 19.19 -33.62 -9.75
C GLN A 213 20.02 -34.73 -10.41
N GLN A 214 21.31 -34.50 -10.69
CA GLN A 214 22.20 -35.53 -11.26
C GLN A 214 22.33 -36.75 -10.32
N ARG A 215 22.39 -36.56 -9.00
CA ARG A 215 22.36 -37.66 -8.02
C ARG A 215 21.01 -38.40 -8.06
N ARG A 216 19.89 -37.66 -8.14
CA ARG A 216 18.54 -38.25 -8.24
C ARG A 216 18.38 -39.12 -9.47
N PHE A 217 18.96 -38.73 -10.59
CA PHE A 217 18.88 -39.46 -11.85
C PHE A 217 20.00 -40.50 -12.02
N GLU A 218 20.81 -40.78 -11.00
CA GLU A 218 21.83 -41.81 -10.97
C GLU A 218 22.76 -41.81 -12.24
N GLY A 219 23.17 -40.58 -12.66
CA GLY A 219 24.05 -40.39 -13.81
C GLY A 219 23.36 -40.40 -15.19
N ARG A 220 22.05 -40.66 -15.25
CA ARG A 220 21.28 -40.60 -16.52
C ARG A 220 21.09 -39.12 -17.00
N LEU A 221 21.23 -38.12 -16.10
CA LEU A 221 21.17 -36.72 -16.45
C LEU A 221 22.56 -36.16 -16.73
N LYS A 222 22.84 -35.85 -18.00
CA LYS A 222 24.05 -35.14 -18.43
C LYS A 222 23.77 -33.63 -18.53
N VAL A 223 24.67 -32.82 -18.01
CA VAL A 223 24.51 -31.33 -18.04
C VAL A 223 25.79 -30.71 -18.59
N LYS A 224 25.61 -29.78 -19.55
CA LYS A 224 26.69 -28.95 -20.11
C LYS A 224 26.36 -27.49 -19.90
N VAL A 225 27.22 -26.74 -19.20
CA VAL A 225 27.06 -25.30 -18.96
C VAL A 225 28.19 -24.56 -19.65
N ARG A 226 27.85 -23.73 -20.64
CA ARG A 226 28.78 -22.94 -21.47
C ARG A 226 28.29 -21.50 -21.52
N VAL A 227 28.64 -20.71 -20.52
CA VAL A 227 28.31 -19.30 -20.43
C VAL A 227 29.57 -18.49 -20.62
N ASP A 228 29.52 -17.47 -21.47
CA ASP A 228 30.63 -16.60 -21.75
C ASP A 228 31.04 -15.85 -20.45
N ALA A 229 32.35 -15.81 -20.18
CA ALA A 229 32.89 -15.14 -19.02
C ALA A 229 32.57 -13.63 -19.00
N SER A 230 32.40 -13.02 -20.17
CA SER A 230 32.07 -11.59 -20.31
C SER A 230 30.74 -11.20 -19.69
N VAL A 231 29.84 -12.16 -19.45
CA VAL A 231 28.50 -11.91 -18.86
C VAL A 231 28.44 -12.20 -17.36
N TYR A 232 29.47 -12.74 -16.75
CA TYR A 232 29.44 -13.16 -15.32
C TYR A 232 29.19 -12.04 -14.35
N ALA A 233 29.63 -10.82 -14.65
CA ALA A 233 29.41 -9.63 -13.84
C ALA A 233 28.04 -8.97 -14.09
N CYS A 234 27.31 -9.37 -15.14
CA CYS A 234 25.99 -8.80 -15.44
C CYS A 234 24.96 -9.23 -14.42
N TYR A 235 23.97 -8.38 -14.18
CA TYR A 235 22.89 -8.62 -13.21
C TYR A 235 21.66 -9.20 -13.89
N VAL A 236 21.09 -10.22 -13.26
CA VAL A 236 19.86 -10.91 -13.69
C VAL A 236 18.89 -11.03 -12.52
N PRO A 237 17.57 -11.14 -12.77
CA PRO A 237 16.61 -11.45 -11.71
C PRO A 237 16.97 -12.80 -11.06
N LYS A 238 17.02 -12.87 -9.75
CA LYS A 238 17.40 -14.05 -8.97
C LYS A 238 16.55 -15.27 -9.34
N LEU A 239 17.16 -16.44 -9.48
CA LEU A 239 16.51 -17.71 -9.81
C LEU A 239 15.69 -17.65 -11.12
N ILE A 240 16.17 -16.91 -12.13
CA ILE A 240 15.48 -16.76 -13.42
C ILE A 240 15.74 -17.97 -14.35
N LEU A 241 16.92 -18.61 -14.24
CA LEU A 241 17.29 -19.76 -15.05
C LEU A 241 16.75 -21.08 -14.50
N GLN A 242 16.55 -21.18 -13.19
CA GLN A 242 16.12 -22.42 -12.54
C GLN A 242 14.80 -22.97 -13.10
N PRO A 243 13.70 -22.19 -13.31
CA PRO A 243 12.45 -22.73 -13.85
C PRO A 243 12.59 -23.29 -15.27
N LEU A 244 13.51 -22.75 -16.08
CA LEU A 244 13.77 -23.27 -17.44
C LEU A 244 14.41 -24.65 -17.38
N VAL A 245 15.39 -24.82 -16.50
CA VAL A 245 16.07 -26.09 -16.28
C VAL A 245 15.14 -27.11 -15.62
N GLU A 246 14.29 -26.68 -14.69
CA GLU A 246 13.25 -27.53 -14.09
C GLU A 246 12.30 -28.10 -15.13
N ASN A 247 11.83 -27.24 -16.05
CA ASN A 247 10.96 -27.67 -17.14
C ASN A 247 11.66 -28.65 -18.07
N ALA A 248 12.94 -28.40 -18.45
CA ALA A 248 13.74 -29.32 -19.26
C ALA A 248 13.92 -30.70 -18.56
N ILE A 249 14.08 -30.74 -17.24
CA ILE A 249 14.16 -32.01 -16.50
C ILE A 249 12.80 -32.69 -16.46
N GLN A 250 11.76 -32.00 -16.02
CA GLN A 250 10.43 -32.56 -15.73
C GLN A 250 9.71 -33.01 -17.00
N HIS A 251 9.72 -32.19 -18.04
CA HIS A 251 8.98 -32.45 -19.28
C HIS A 251 9.84 -33.04 -20.38
N GLY A 252 11.16 -32.79 -20.31
CA GLY A 252 12.09 -33.34 -21.30
C GLY A 252 12.64 -34.70 -20.92
N ILE A 253 13.18 -34.85 -19.72
CA ILE A 253 14.04 -35.97 -19.34
C ILE A 253 13.39 -37.03 -18.48
N GLU A 254 12.54 -36.64 -17.52
CA GLU A 254 11.83 -37.58 -16.64
C GLU A 254 11.02 -38.63 -17.41
N MET A 255 10.54 -38.27 -18.57
CA MET A 255 9.75 -39.15 -19.45
C MET A 255 10.58 -40.06 -20.38
N THR A 256 11.92 -39.95 -20.35
CA THR A 256 12.80 -40.76 -21.20
C THR A 256 13.52 -41.84 -20.38
N GLU A 257 13.37 -43.10 -20.73
CA GLU A 257 14.05 -44.20 -20.05
C GLU A 257 15.59 -44.17 -20.26
N SER A 258 16.04 -43.67 -21.39
CA SER A 258 17.45 -43.60 -21.77
C SER A 258 18.25 -42.48 -21.08
N GLY A 259 17.59 -41.64 -20.27
CA GLY A 259 18.19 -40.43 -19.71
C GLY A 259 18.28 -39.29 -20.73
N GLY A 260 18.87 -38.17 -20.32
CA GLY A 260 18.91 -36.99 -21.20
C GLY A 260 20.10 -36.08 -20.97
N CYS A 261 20.22 -35.11 -21.87
CA CYS A 261 21.25 -34.09 -21.83
C CYS A 261 20.61 -32.69 -21.84
N ILE A 262 21.02 -31.85 -20.89
CA ILE A 262 20.68 -30.42 -20.87
C ILE A 262 21.93 -29.64 -21.22
N THR A 263 21.80 -28.71 -22.16
CA THR A 263 22.85 -27.74 -22.51
C THR A 263 22.36 -26.36 -22.21
N ILE A 264 23.13 -25.64 -21.38
CA ILE A 264 22.86 -24.25 -20.98
C ILE A 264 23.94 -23.39 -21.58
N THR A 265 23.56 -22.40 -22.38
CA THR A 265 24.48 -21.40 -22.94
C THR A 265 24.05 -20.01 -22.57
N GLY A 266 24.98 -19.06 -22.51
CA GLY A 266 24.69 -17.65 -22.22
C GLY A 266 25.75 -16.76 -22.85
N ALA A 267 25.29 -15.68 -23.50
CA ALA A 267 26.17 -14.73 -24.18
C ALA A 267 25.48 -13.36 -24.31
N LYS A 268 26.26 -12.32 -24.66
CA LYS A 268 25.74 -11.02 -25.11
C LYS A 268 25.41 -11.13 -26.59
N GLU A 269 24.16 -10.85 -26.97
CA GLU A 269 23.69 -10.85 -28.35
C GLU A 269 22.79 -9.61 -28.60
N GLY A 270 23.12 -8.83 -29.63
CA GLY A 270 22.27 -7.69 -30.03
C GLY A 270 21.99 -6.65 -28.92
N GLY A 271 22.91 -6.47 -27.97
CA GLY A 271 22.71 -5.56 -26.83
C GLY A 271 21.91 -6.15 -25.67
N HIS A 272 21.54 -7.43 -25.76
CA HIS A 272 20.82 -8.16 -24.71
C HIS A 272 21.69 -9.27 -24.15
N LEU A 273 21.30 -9.78 -22.99
CA LEU A 273 21.83 -10.98 -22.37
C LEU A 273 20.91 -12.15 -22.74
N VAL A 274 21.43 -13.10 -23.53
CA VAL A 274 20.65 -14.22 -24.04
C VAL A 274 21.11 -15.52 -23.41
N PHE A 275 20.19 -16.26 -22.79
CA PHE A 275 20.41 -17.60 -22.29
C PHE A 275 19.59 -18.59 -23.12
N ARG A 276 20.19 -19.76 -23.43
CA ARG A 276 19.50 -20.89 -24.08
C ARG A 276 19.59 -22.11 -23.19
N VAL A 277 18.46 -22.72 -22.90
CA VAL A 277 18.38 -24.02 -22.21
C VAL A 277 17.79 -25.02 -23.17
N LYS A 278 18.59 -25.95 -23.61
CA LYS A 278 18.24 -26.99 -24.58
C LYS A 278 18.28 -28.35 -23.94
N ASP A 279 17.20 -29.10 -24.04
CA ASP A 279 17.12 -30.53 -23.73
C ASP A 279 17.00 -31.40 -25.01
N ASN A 280 17.28 -32.69 -24.87
CA ASN A 280 17.06 -33.69 -25.88
C ASN A 280 15.93 -34.65 -25.51
N GLY A 281 14.91 -34.15 -24.82
CA GLY A 281 13.77 -34.91 -24.34
C GLY A 281 12.69 -35.16 -25.39
N HIS A 282 11.45 -35.33 -24.92
CA HIS A 282 10.30 -35.65 -25.80
C HIS A 282 9.91 -34.47 -26.72
N GLY A 283 10.22 -33.23 -26.37
CA GLY A 283 9.73 -32.06 -27.08
C GLY A 283 8.22 -31.89 -26.95
N MET A 284 7.66 -30.98 -27.77
CA MET A 284 6.23 -30.60 -27.75
C MET A 284 5.71 -30.51 -29.19
N SER A 285 4.41 -30.83 -29.37
CA SER A 285 3.71 -30.51 -30.62
C SER A 285 3.54 -28.99 -30.77
N GLU A 286 3.25 -28.53 -31.99
CA GLU A 286 3.03 -27.11 -32.27
C GLU A 286 1.84 -26.58 -31.52
N GLU A 287 0.75 -27.36 -31.36
CA GLU A 287 -0.43 -26.98 -30.60
C GLU A 287 -0.08 -26.77 -29.12
N CYS A 288 0.64 -27.71 -28.51
CA CYS A 288 1.10 -27.62 -27.13
C CYS A 288 2.03 -26.43 -26.93
N ARG A 289 2.95 -26.15 -27.86
CA ARG A 289 3.84 -25.00 -27.82
C ARG A 289 3.08 -23.69 -27.85
N GLN A 290 2.05 -23.57 -28.69
CA GLN A 290 1.19 -22.40 -28.79
C GLN A 290 0.34 -22.21 -27.52
N GLU A 291 -0.17 -23.29 -26.92
CA GLU A 291 -0.90 -23.20 -25.63
C GLU A 291 -0.02 -22.72 -24.48
N VAL A 292 1.20 -23.22 -24.39
CA VAL A 292 2.20 -22.81 -23.39
C VAL A 292 2.52 -21.31 -23.54
N LEU A 293 2.75 -20.85 -24.78
CA LEU A 293 3.04 -19.44 -25.07
C LEU A 293 1.80 -18.55 -24.91
N ALA A 294 0.59 -19.03 -25.26
CA ALA A 294 -0.67 -18.30 -25.12
C ALA A 294 -1.19 -18.22 -23.69
N ARG A 295 -0.51 -18.83 -22.70
CA ARG A 295 -0.84 -18.76 -21.25
C ARG A 295 -2.20 -19.33 -20.87
N ARG A 296 -2.75 -20.26 -21.65
CA ARG A 296 -4.10 -20.82 -21.43
C ARG A 296 -4.17 -21.96 -20.42
N ASN A 297 -3.03 -22.39 -19.86
CA ASN A 297 -3.02 -23.57 -18.99
C ASN A 297 -2.37 -23.27 -17.63
N ASP A 298 -3.10 -23.47 -16.54
CA ASP A 298 -2.67 -23.26 -15.15
C ASP A 298 -1.46 -24.12 -14.72
N ASN A 299 -1.09 -25.12 -15.51
CA ASN A 299 0.01 -26.05 -15.23
C ASN A 299 1.41 -25.51 -15.58
N HIS A 300 1.54 -24.35 -16.26
CA HIS A 300 2.81 -23.80 -16.72
C HIS A 300 3.23 -22.50 -16.03
N PHE A 301 2.89 -22.33 -14.76
CA PHE A 301 3.24 -21.13 -13.97
C PHE A 301 4.73 -20.78 -13.98
N GLY A 302 5.63 -21.75 -14.07
CA GLY A 302 7.07 -21.51 -14.05
C GLY A 302 7.56 -20.66 -15.23
N LEU A 303 7.18 -21.02 -16.47
CA LEU A 303 7.57 -20.28 -17.68
C LEU A 303 6.90 -18.91 -17.77
N TYR A 304 5.64 -18.83 -17.36
CA TYR A 304 4.93 -17.57 -17.30
C TYR A 304 5.60 -16.56 -16.33
N ASN A 305 6.02 -17.02 -15.17
CA ASN A 305 6.74 -16.18 -14.20
C ASN A 305 8.08 -15.70 -14.77
N VAL A 306 8.83 -16.56 -15.46
CA VAL A 306 10.07 -16.17 -16.14
C VAL A 306 9.78 -15.11 -17.20
N TYR A 307 8.77 -15.31 -18.04
CA TYR A 307 8.36 -14.36 -19.06
C TYR A 307 8.01 -13.00 -18.46
N MET A 308 7.13 -12.98 -17.43
CA MET A 308 6.73 -11.73 -16.77
C MET A 308 7.91 -11.02 -16.13
N ARG A 309 8.82 -11.76 -15.48
CA ARG A 309 10.01 -11.18 -14.87
C ARG A 309 10.99 -10.64 -15.91
N ALA A 310 11.11 -11.26 -17.06
CA ALA A 310 11.92 -10.76 -18.17
C ALA A 310 11.32 -9.48 -18.76
N MET A 311 9.99 -9.44 -18.99
CA MET A 311 9.27 -8.30 -19.54
C MET A 311 9.24 -7.10 -18.59
N LEU A 312 8.89 -7.31 -17.30
CA LEU A 312 8.80 -6.24 -16.29
C LEU A 312 10.16 -5.59 -16.01
N ASN A 313 11.24 -6.32 -16.20
CA ASN A 313 12.59 -5.86 -15.94
C ASN A 313 13.41 -5.59 -17.21
N GLY A 314 12.78 -5.59 -18.39
CA GLY A 314 13.46 -5.47 -19.68
C GLY A 314 12.94 -4.34 -20.54
N ASP A 315 13.50 -4.25 -21.74
CA ASP A 315 13.10 -3.36 -22.83
C ASP A 315 12.33 -4.14 -23.90
N GLU A 316 11.94 -3.48 -25.00
CA GLU A 316 11.37 -4.15 -26.17
C GLU A 316 12.34 -5.23 -26.68
N GLY A 317 11.83 -6.46 -26.83
CA GLY A 317 12.62 -7.63 -27.23
C GLY A 317 13.03 -8.57 -26.08
N CYS A 318 12.86 -8.16 -24.81
CA CYS A 318 13.03 -9.06 -23.67
C CYS A 318 11.85 -10.04 -23.56
N GLY A 319 12.14 -11.27 -23.10
CA GLY A 319 11.10 -12.29 -22.93
C GLY A 319 11.64 -13.71 -23.06
N ILE A 320 10.74 -14.64 -23.32
CA ILE A 320 11.06 -16.05 -23.55
C ILE A 320 10.46 -16.51 -24.88
N THR A 321 11.25 -17.26 -25.67
CA THR A 321 10.78 -17.97 -26.84
C THR A 321 11.09 -19.46 -26.69
N LEU A 322 10.28 -20.32 -27.31
CA LEU A 322 10.42 -21.76 -27.25
C LEU A 322 10.53 -22.30 -28.70
N ASP A 323 11.56 -23.08 -28.94
CA ASP A 323 11.70 -23.91 -30.14
C ASP A 323 11.63 -25.38 -29.73
N SER A 324 10.65 -26.12 -30.23
CA SER A 324 10.41 -27.51 -29.85
C SER A 324 9.74 -28.28 -30.94
N ALA A 325 10.11 -29.57 -31.07
CA ALA A 325 9.44 -30.51 -31.91
C ALA A 325 9.40 -31.87 -31.22
N GLU A 326 8.34 -32.66 -31.47
CA GLU A 326 8.17 -33.98 -30.88
C GLU A 326 9.37 -34.89 -31.24
N GLY A 327 9.93 -35.52 -30.22
CA GLY A 327 11.10 -36.42 -30.35
C GLY A 327 12.44 -35.71 -30.54
N LYS A 328 12.48 -34.36 -30.58
CA LYS A 328 13.72 -33.58 -30.79
C LYS A 328 14.16 -32.76 -29.59
N GLY A 329 13.33 -32.74 -28.52
CA GLY A 329 13.57 -31.95 -27.35
C GLY A 329 13.05 -30.50 -27.47
N THR A 330 13.43 -29.68 -26.52
CA THR A 330 13.02 -28.26 -26.44
C THR A 330 14.22 -27.37 -26.23
N GLU A 331 14.22 -26.21 -26.88
CA GLU A 331 15.15 -25.12 -26.64
C GLU A 331 14.36 -23.89 -26.15
N ALA A 332 14.56 -23.51 -24.88
CA ALA A 332 14.02 -22.31 -24.32
C ALA A 332 15.05 -21.16 -24.38
N ILE A 333 14.69 -20.07 -25.04
CA ILE A 333 15.55 -18.91 -25.25
C ILE A 333 15.01 -17.77 -24.39
N LEU A 334 15.80 -17.35 -23.42
CA LEU A 334 15.50 -16.23 -22.52
C LEU A 334 16.34 -15.02 -22.91
N THR A 335 15.69 -13.94 -23.28
CA THR A 335 16.30 -12.65 -23.61
C THR A 335 16.06 -11.67 -22.49
N LEU A 336 17.12 -11.11 -21.90
CA LEU A 336 17.09 -10.17 -20.80
C LEU A 336 17.82 -8.87 -21.19
N LYS A 337 17.43 -7.77 -20.56
CA LYS A 337 18.19 -6.53 -20.66
C LYS A 337 19.60 -6.72 -20.10
N LEU A 338 20.60 -6.26 -20.85
CA LEU A 338 21.97 -6.24 -20.38
C LEU A 338 22.12 -5.20 -19.25
N ARG A 339 22.50 -5.65 -18.05
CA ARG A 339 22.70 -4.80 -16.87
C ARG A 339 24.08 -5.06 -16.29
N GLU A 340 24.91 -4.04 -16.26
CA GLU A 340 26.25 -4.12 -15.68
C GLU A 340 26.28 -3.64 -14.23
N GLU A 341 25.19 -2.98 -13.78
CA GLU A 341 25.00 -2.51 -12.40
C GLU A 341 23.70 -3.06 -11.80
N ALA A 342 23.69 -3.24 -10.48
CA ALA A 342 22.47 -3.64 -9.78
C ALA A 342 21.42 -2.54 -9.91
N PRO A 343 20.16 -2.87 -10.29
CA PRO A 343 19.10 -1.88 -10.32
C PRO A 343 18.83 -1.36 -8.91
N HIS A 344 18.87 -0.03 -8.74
CA HIS A 344 18.36 0.63 -7.54
C HIS A 344 16.85 0.77 -7.70
N TYR A 345 16.10 0.24 -6.73
CA TYR A 345 14.70 0.58 -6.54
C TYR A 345 14.64 1.71 -5.51
N ASP A 346 14.22 2.90 -5.97
CA ASP A 346 13.86 4.01 -5.09
C ASP A 346 12.56 3.70 -4.31
#